data_40e9cda38364bb5f7bac503e11dcb15f
#
_entry.id   40e9cda38364bb5f7bac503e11dcb15f
#
_cell.length_a   1.000
_cell.length_b   1.000
_cell.length_c   1.000
_cell.angle_alpha   90.00
_cell.angle_beta   90.00
_cell.angle_gamma   90.00
#
_symmetry.space_group_name_H-M   'P 1'
#
loop_
_entity.id
_entity.type
_entity.pdbx_description
1 polymer ?
#
loop_
_entity_poly.entity_id
_entity_poly.type
_entity_poly.pdbx_seq_one_letter_code
_entity_poly.pdbx_strand_id
1 'polypeptide(L)'
;ETTLFTTNGCYIVPKMKNRYLIGATSYFDDYSVGVSQLGKKWLLQQATMHIPNLRDGKLINQWSGIRPYTSGEKPIMDEVAKHLFIISGHYRNGILLSPYVGKWMGDWIQYDRKPEQFADFIIERGKTNEVHYKR
;
A
#
# COMPACT_ATOMS: atom_id res chain seq x y z
N GLU A 1 2.39 -14.41 18.65
CA GLU A 1 1.49 -13.23 18.62
C GLU A 1 0.95 -13.06 17.20
N THR A 2 -0.36 -12.98 17.06
CA THR A 2 -1.04 -13.00 15.76
C THR A 2 -1.51 -11.58 15.41
N THR A 3 -1.38 -11.19 14.13
CA THR A 3 -1.98 -9.95 13.61
C THR A 3 -3.50 -10.07 13.64
N LEU A 4 -4.17 -9.04 14.14
CA LEU A 4 -5.62 -8.92 14.15
C LEU A 4 -6.05 -8.00 13.02
N PHE A 5 -7.03 -8.46 12.21
CA PHE A 5 -7.72 -7.64 11.21
C PHE A 5 -9.17 -7.47 11.60
N THR A 6 -9.66 -6.24 11.56
CA THR A 6 -11.07 -5.93 11.83
C THR A 6 -11.86 -5.89 10.51
N THR A 7 -13.16 -6.09 10.58
CA THR A 7 -14.06 -6.06 9.41
C THR A 7 -14.12 -4.71 8.71
N ASN A 8 -13.77 -3.63 9.40
CA ASN A 8 -13.75 -2.25 8.87
C ASN A 8 -12.36 -1.81 8.37
N GLY A 9 -11.42 -2.74 8.21
CA GLY A 9 -10.13 -2.49 7.58
C GLY A 9 -9.03 -1.97 8.52
N CYS A 10 -9.27 -1.92 9.83
CA CYS A 10 -8.21 -1.70 10.79
C CYS A 10 -7.40 -2.99 10.99
N TYR A 11 -6.11 -2.87 11.23
CA TYR A 11 -5.25 -3.97 11.62
C TYR A 11 -4.40 -3.60 12.83
N ILE A 12 -4.11 -4.59 13.67
CA ILE A 12 -3.28 -4.44 14.86
C ILE A 12 -2.19 -5.52 14.78
N VAL A 13 -0.95 -5.08 14.60
CA VAL A 13 0.21 -5.96 14.45
C VAL A 13 1.08 -5.87 15.68
N PRO A 14 1.20 -6.96 16.45
CA PRO A 14 2.13 -6.98 17.58
C PRO A 14 3.57 -6.89 17.08
N LYS A 15 4.38 -6.16 17.80
CA LYS A 15 5.82 -5.97 17.55
C LYS A 15 6.60 -6.30 18.82
N MET A 16 7.89 -6.51 18.68
CA MET A 16 8.77 -6.75 19.83
C MET A 16 8.67 -5.63 20.88
N LYS A 17 9.01 -5.92 22.12
CA LYS A 17 9.02 -4.99 23.26
C LYS A 17 7.63 -4.43 23.59
N ASN A 18 6.60 -5.26 23.56
CA ASN A 18 5.22 -4.91 23.87
C ASN A 18 4.70 -3.68 23.11
N ARG A 19 5.05 -3.59 21.83
CA ARG A 19 4.58 -2.53 20.92
C ARG A 19 3.54 -3.08 19.97
N TYR A 20 2.66 -2.19 19.51
CA TYR A 20 1.64 -2.52 18.52
C TYR A 20 1.66 -1.48 17.40
N LEU A 21 1.59 -1.96 16.16
CA LEU A 21 1.36 -1.13 15.00
C LEU A 21 -0.14 -1.18 14.67
N ILE A 22 -0.79 -0.02 14.70
CA ILE A 22 -2.22 0.10 14.41
C ILE A 22 -2.37 0.85 13.09
N GLY A 23 -3.11 0.30 12.15
CA GLY A 23 -3.33 0.87 10.82
C GLY A 23 -4.59 0.29 10.15
N ALA A 24 -4.98 0.82 9.05
CA ALA A 24 -4.73 2.15 8.58
C ALA A 24 -6.02 2.77 8.04
N THR A 25 -6.14 4.06 8.17
CA THR A 25 -7.12 4.80 7.38
C THR A 25 -6.68 4.89 5.93
N SER A 26 -7.62 5.19 5.04
CA SER A 26 -7.35 5.32 3.62
C SER A 26 -8.31 6.35 3.03
N TYR A 27 -7.77 7.38 2.42
CA TYR A 27 -8.54 8.44 1.78
C TYR A 27 -8.11 8.54 0.32
N PHE A 28 -9.09 8.61 -0.59
CA PHE A 28 -8.83 8.83 -2.01
C PHE A 28 -8.52 10.31 -2.25
N ASP A 29 -7.62 10.57 -3.19
CA ASP A 29 -7.26 11.92 -3.67
C ASP A 29 -6.87 12.91 -2.55
N ASP A 30 -6.43 12.40 -1.41
CA ASP A 30 -5.88 13.21 -0.33
C ASP A 30 -4.36 13.25 -0.41
N TYR A 31 -3.83 14.35 -0.90
CA TYR A 31 -2.40 14.65 -1.03
C TYR A 31 -1.85 15.45 0.15
N SER A 32 -2.66 15.67 1.17
CA SER A 32 -2.24 16.47 2.33
C SER A 32 -1.05 15.82 3.05
N VAL A 33 -0.15 16.64 3.54
CA VAL A 33 1.01 16.20 4.33
C VAL A 33 0.62 16.19 5.81
N GLY A 34 0.91 15.09 6.50
CA GLY A 34 0.66 14.97 7.93
C GLY A 34 -0.38 13.92 8.29
N VAL A 35 -0.68 13.79 9.56
CA VAL A 35 -1.57 12.78 10.09
C VAL A 35 -2.95 13.38 10.37
N SER A 36 -4.00 12.74 9.83
CA SER A 36 -5.39 13.09 10.15
C SER A 36 -5.70 12.83 11.62
N GLN A 37 -6.14 13.86 12.34
CA GLN A 37 -6.55 13.70 13.74
C GLN A 37 -7.81 12.83 13.88
N LEU A 38 -8.73 12.90 12.92
CA LEU A 38 -9.91 12.04 12.87
C LEU A 38 -9.51 10.59 12.63
N GLY A 39 -8.61 10.33 11.66
CA GLY A 39 -8.08 9.01 11.38
C GLY A 39 -7.36 8.42 12.58
N LYS A 40 -6.52 9.19 13.26
CA LYS A 40 -5.87 8.79 14.51
C LYS A 40 -6.86 8.38 15.57
N LYS A 41 -7.86 9.24 15.85
CA LYS A 41 -8.91 8.97 16.85
C LYS A 41 -9.65 7.67 16.51
N TRP A 42 -10.02 7.49 15.26
CA TRP A 42 -10.71 6.30 14.80
C TRP A 42 -9.85 5.03 14.98
N LEU A 43 -8.59 5.06 14.57
CA LEU A 43 -7.67 3.92 14.73
C LEU A 43 -7.49 3.52 16.20
N LEU A 44 -7.31 4.50 17.09
CA LEU A 44 -7.19 4.23 18.52
C LEU A 44 -8.48 3.66 19.12
N GLN A 45 -9.65 4.15 18.70
CA GLN A 45 -10.94 3.59 19.11
C GLN A 45 -11.08 2.13 18.65
N GLN A 46 -10.75 1.82 17.39
CA GLN A 46 -10.79 0.45 16.89
C GLN A 46 -9.83 -0.46 17.66
N ALA A 47 -8.62 0.00 17.91
CA ALA A 47 -7.62 -0.78 18.62
C ALA A 47 -8.05 -1.09 20.05
N THR A 48 -8.55 -0.09 20.78
CA THR A 48 -8.98 -0.26 22.17
C THR A 48 -10.28 -1.05 22.32
N MET A 49 -11.14 -1.04 21.30
CA MET A 49 -12.34 -1.89 21.26
C MET A 49 -11.96 -3.37 21.20
N HIS A 50 -10.93 -3.73 20.44
CA HIS A 50 -10.51 -5.11 20.22
C HIS A 50 -9.47 -5.59 21.24
N ILE A 51 -8.62 -4.67 21.72
CA ILE A 51 -7.59 -4.93 22.73
C ILE A 51 -7.71 -3.84 23.81
N PRO A 52 -8.57 -4.02 24.83
CA PRO A 52 -8.85 -2.98 25.83
C PRO A 52 -7.60 -2.46 26.57
N ASN A 53 -6.60 -3.30 26.77
CA ASN A 53 -5.36 -2.93 27.45
C ASN A 53 -4.53 -1.88 26.69
N LEU A 54 -4.82 -1.65 25.41
CA LEU A 54 -4.17 -0.56 24.65
C LEU A 54 -4.64 0.82 25.05
N ARG A 55 -5.71 0.94 25.86
CA ARG A 55 -6.21 2.23 26.36
C ARG A 55 -5.16 2.97 27.18
N ASP A 56 -4.37 2.23 27.94
CA ASP A 56 -3.31 2.79 28.81
C ASP A 56 -1.96 2.87 28.09
N GLY A 57 -1.94 2.50 26.82
CA GLY A 57 -0.76 2.50 25.98
C GLY A 57 -0.30 3.91 25.61
N LYS A 58 1.02 4.13 25.62
CA LYS A 58 1.62 5.38 25.14
C LYS A 58 1.74 5.37 23.63
N LEU A 59 1.21 6.38 22.95
CA LEU A 59 1.48 6.61 21.54
C LEU A 59 2.96 7.01 21.37
N ILE A 60 3.72 6.19 20.67
CA ILE A 60 5.15 6.40 20.47
C ILE A 60 5.42 7.19 19.19
N ASN A 61 4.71 6.84 18.10
CA ASN A 61 4.89 7.47 16.80
C ASN A 61 3.60 7.39 15.99
N GLN A 62 3.49 8.28 15.01
CA GLN A 62 2.40 8.27 14.01
C GLN A 62 2.94 8.80 12.69
N TRP A 63 2.45 8.26 11.58
CA TRP A 63 2.83 8.69 10.24
C TRP A 63 1.71 8.44 9.24
N SER A 64 1.82 9.07 8.13
CA SER A 64 1.00 8.83 6.96
C SER A 64 1.90 8.66 5.73
N GLY A 65 1.35 8.14 4.66
CA GLY A 65 2.06 7.95 3.41
C GLY A 65 1.09 7.91 2.24
N ILE A 66 1.59 8.16 1.06
CA ILE A 66 0.83 8.10 -0.18
C ILE A 66 1.07 6.72 -0.80
N ARG A 67 -0.01 6.04 -1.18
CA ARG A 67 0.05 4.78 -1.92
C ARG A 67 -0.37 5.01 -3.36
N PRO A 68 0.45 4.64 -4.35
CA PRO A 68 0.03 4.70 -5.73
C PRO A 68 -1.11 3.70 -5.97
N TYR A 69 -2.20 4.20 -6.50
CA TYR A 69 -3.42 3.47 -6.79
C TYR A 69 -3.80 3.69 -8.25
N THR A 70 -4.23 2.66 -8.92
CA THR A 70 -4.73 2.71 -10.29
C THR A 70 -6.20 2.37 -10.34
N SER A 71 -6.94 2.97 -11.26
CA SER A 71 -8.33 2.60 -11.52
C SER A 71 -8.44 1.10 -11.81
N GLY A 72 -9.30 0.41 -11.08
CA GLY A 72 -9.45 -1.05 -11.19
C GLY A 72 -8.44 -1.88 -10.39
N GLU A 73 -7.62 -1.24 -9.53
CA GLU A 73 -6.67 -1.90 -8.61
C GLU A 73 -5.59 -2.76 -9.30
N LYS A 74 -5.39 -2.60 -10.61
CA LYS A 74 -4.34 -3.31 -11.36
C LYS A 74 -3.04 -2.49 -11.32
N PRO A 75 -1.92 -3.07 -10.90
CA PRO A 75 -0.63 -2.38 -10.98
C PRO A 75 -0.23 -2.15 -12.45
N ILE A 76 0.66 -1.19 -12.64
CA ILE A 76 1.30 -0.90 -13.93
C ILE A 76 2.72 -1.47 -13.90
N MET A 77 3.04 -2.29 -14.90
CA MET A 77 4.36 -2.84 -15.13
C MET A 77 4.61 -2.83 -16.64
N ASP A 78 5.20 -1.75 -17.14
CA ASP A 78 5.32 -1.52 -18.59
C ASP A 78 6.62 -0.82 -18.98
N GLU A 79 7.02 -1.00 -20.24
CA GLU A 79 8.03 -0.22 -20.91
C GLU A 79 7.33 0.91 -21.68
N VAL A 80 7.34 2.11 -21.12
CA VAL A 80 6.59 3.27 -21.65
C VAL A 80 7.31 3.96 -22.82
N ALA A 81 8.63 3.82 -22.86
CA ALA A 81 9.49 4.20 -23.97
C ALA A 81 10.69 3.26 -23.97
N LYS A 82 11.43 3.23 -25.08
CA LYS A 82 12.61 2.35 -25.20
C LYS A 82 13.55 2.50 -23.99
N HIS A 83 13.72 1.41 -23.25
CA HIS A 83 14.51 1.31 -22.01
C HIS A 83 14.02 2.19 -20.85
N LEU A 84 12.78 2.66 -20.88
CA LEU A 84 12.13 3.35 -19.79
C LEU A 84 10.99 2.51 -19.23
N PHE A 85 11.23 1.90 -18.07
CA PHE A 85 10.30 0.99 -17.41
C PHE A 85 9.59 1.68 -16.24
N ILE A 86 8.32 1.37 -16.08
CA ILE A 86 7.50 1.83 -14.94
C ILE A 86 6.96 0.63 -14.17
N ILE A 87 7.10 0.70 -12.84
CA ILE A 87 6.45 -0.19 -11.89
C ILE A 87 5.70 0.69 -10.89
N SER A 88 4.37 0.62 -10.87
CA SER A 88 3.55 1.45 -9.97
C SER A 88 2.17 0.83 -9.71
N GLY A 89 1.37 1.46 -8.86
CA GLY A 89 -0.03 1.10 -8.68
C GLY A 89 -0.30 -0.16 -7.87
N HIS A 90 0.68 -0.72 -7.17
CA HIS A 90 0.50 -1.93 -6.36
C HIS A 90 -0.36 -1.73 -5.11
N TYR A 91 -0.76 -0.50 -4.83
CA TYR A 91 -1.61 -0.11 -3.72
C TYR A 91 -1.15 -0.71 -2.38
N ARG A 92 -1.84 -1.72 -1.86
CA ARG A 92 -1.51 -2.36 -0.57
C ARG A 92 -0.54 -3.55 -0.69
N ASN A 93 -0.32 -4.04 -1.89
CA ASN A 93 0.39 -5.29 -2.16
C ASN A 93 1.84 -5.11 -2.60
N GLY A 94 2.35 -3.87 -2.68
CA GLY A 94 3.69 -3.58 -3.21
C GLY A 94 4.81 -4.35 -2.52
N ILE A 95 4.83 -4.39 -1.19
CA ILE A 95 5.84 -5.13 -0.43
C ILE A 95 5.70 -6.64 -0.65
N LEU A 96 4.46 -7.15 -0.60
CA LEU A 96 4.17 -8.58 -0.78
C LEU A 96 4.63 -9.08 -2.16
N LEU A 97 4.37 -8.30 -3.19
CA LEU A 97 4.65 -8.68 -4.58
C LEU A 97 6.09 -8.37 -5.02
N SER A 98 6.81 -7.53 -4.26
CA SER A 98 8.13 -7.02 -4.65
C SER A 98 9.15 -8.09 -5.05
N PRO A 99 9.24 -9.29 -4.44
CA PRO A 99 10.21 -10.30 -4.86
C PRO A 99 9.93 -10.84 -6.28
N TYR A 100 8.66 -11.11 -6.58
CA TYR A 100 8.26 -11.62 -7.90
C TYR A 100 8.34 -10.56 -8.99
N VAL A 101 7.78 -9.37 -8.71
CA VAL A 101 7.82 -8.24 -9.63
C VAL A 101 9.26 -7.82 -9.90
N GLY A 102 10.10 -7.75 -8.88
CA GLY A 102 11.51 -7.42 -9.01
C GLY A 102 12.26 -8.42 -9.88
N LYS A 103 12.04 -9.73 -9.68
CA LYS A 103 12.63 -10.77 -10.50
C LYS A 103 12.19 -10.65 -11.97
N TRP A 104 10.90 -10.56 -12.23
CA TRP A 104 10.38 -10.52 -13.60
C TRP A 104 10.78 -9.23 -14.34
N MET A 105 10.79 -8.10 -13.66
CA MET A 105 11.29 -6.86 -14.26
C MET A 105 12.79 -6.91 -14.52
N GLY A 106 13.56 -7.50 -13.61
CA GLY A 106 14.99 -7.73 -13.81
C GLY A 106 15.27 -8.60 -15.04
N ASP A 107 14.56 -9.71 -15.17
CA ASP A 107 14.67 -10.60 -16.34
C ASP A 107 14.27 -9.87 -17.63
N TRP A 108 13.19 -9.07 -17.60
CA TRP A 108 12.79 -8.29 -18.76
C TRP A 108 13.84 -7.27 -19.19
N ILE A 109 14.34 -6.48 -18.25
CA ILE A 109 15.36 -5.46 -18.51
C ILE A 109 16.67 -6.09 -19.03
N GLN A 110 17.06 -7.23 -18.44
CA GLN A 110 18.32 -7.89 -18.80
C GLN A 110 18.27 -8.62 -20.14
N TYR A 111 17.15 -9.27 -20.44
CA TYR A 111 17.03 -10.18 -21.59
C TYR A 111 16.08 -9.67 -22.68
N ASP A 112 15.57 -8.46 -22.55
CA ASP A 112 14.58 -7.84 -23.45
C ASP A 112 13.37 -8.77 -23.71
N ARG A 113 12.95 -9.49 -22.67
CA ARG A 113 11.85 -10.45 -22.74
C ARG A 113 10.76 -10.08 -21.74
N LYS A 114 9.68 -9.48 -22.26
CA LYS A 114 8.51 -9.16 -21.45
C LYS A 114 7.89 -10.43 -20.87
N PRO A 115 7.70 -10.52 -19.53
CA PRO A 115 7.00 -11.64 -18.94
C PRO A 115 5.53 -11.70 -19.37
N GLU A 116 5.03 -12.89 -19.71
CA GLU A 116 3.62 -13.09 -20.08
C GLU A 116 2.66 -12.65 -18.98
N GLN A 117 3.07 -12.80 -17.72
CA GLN A 117 2.34 -12.37 -16.55
C GLN A 117 2.04 -10.86 -16.52
N PHE A 118 2.79 -10.07 -17.28
CA PHE A 118 2.62 -8.62 -17.37
C PHE A 118 1.72 -8.16 -18.53
N ALA A 119 1.15 -9.08 -19.28
CA ALA A 119 0.31 -8.75 -20.43
C ALA A 119 -0.86 -7.80 -20.09
N ASP A 120 -1.46 -7.98 -18.90
CA ASP A 120 -2.62 -7.22 -18.43
C ASP A 120 -2.25 -5.99 -17.58
N PHE A 121 -0.96 -5.72 -17.37
CA PHE A 121 -0.47 -4.66 -16.50
C PHE A 121 0.17 -3.50 -17.26
N ILE A 122 -0.19 -3.35 -18.52
CA ILE A 122 0.31 -2.30 -19.40
C ILE A 122 -0.48 -1.00 -19.22
N ILE A 123 0.16 0.12 -19.55
CA ILE A 123 -0.52 1.41 -19.69
C ILE A 123 -1.37 1.38 -20.97
N GLU A 124 -2.68 1.54 -20.85
CA GLU A 124 -3.56 1.70 -22.00
C GLU A 124 -3.28 3.05 -22.69
N ARG A 125 -2.54 3.01 -23.78
CA ARG A 125 -2.23 4.21 -24.57
C ARG A 125 -3.50 4.76 -25.20
N GLY A 126 -3.79 6.02 -24.98
CA GLY A 126 -4.96 6.71 -25.50
C GLY A 126 -6.19 6.79 -24.57
N LYS A 127 -6.14 6.14 -23.41
CA LYS A 127 -7.04 6.45 -22.29
C LYS A 127 -6.27 7.23 -21.23
N THR A 128 -6.92 8.22 -20.63
CA THR A 128 -6.35 8.92 -19.47
C THR A 128 -6.28 7.92 -18.32
N ASN A 129 -5.13 7.27 -18.14
CA ASN A 129 -4.90 6.45 -16.98
C ASN A 129 -4.68 7.39 -15.80
N GLU A 130 -5.74 7.68 -15.09
CA GLU A 130 -5.63 8.45 -13.86
C GLU A 130 -4.99 7.56 -12.79
N VAL A 131 -3.78 7.92 -12.39
CA VAL A 131 -3.14 7.33 -11.23
C VAL A 131 -3.63 8.09 -10.00
N HIS A 132 -4.50 7.45 -9.24
CA HIS A 132 -4.99 7.99 -7.99
C HIS A 132 -4.08 7.57 -6.84
N TYR A 133 -3.99 8.41 -5.82
CA TYR A 133 -3.24 8.11 -4.62
C TYR A 133 -4.21 7.89 -3.46
N LYS A 134 -3.99 6.82 -2.72
CA LYS A 134 -4.80 6.49 -1.53
C LYS A 134 -3.93 6.55 -0.28
N ARG A 135 -4.39 7.25 0.72
CA ARG A 135 -3.76 7.42 2.03
C ARG A 135 -4.27 6.43 3.05
#